data_9f40f3223e1862da5553eed0c47714e7
#
_entry.id   9f40f3223e1862da5553eed0c47714e7
#
_cell.length_a   1.000
_cell.length_b   1.000
_cell.length_c   1.000
_cell.angle_alpha   90.00
_cell.angle_beta   90.00
_cell.angle_gamma   90.00
#
_symmetry.space_group_name_H-M   'P 1'
#
loop_
_entity.id
_entity.type
_entity.pdbx_description
1 polymer ?
#
loop_
_entity_poly.entity_id
_entity_poly.type
_entity_poly.pdbx_seq_one_letter_code
_entity_poly.pdbx_strand_id
1 'polypeptide(L)'
;GSEMCIRDSDSVYSKLKYENGAHRVQRIPSTESQGRVHTSTATVAVMPEYDEVDIDIDPKDIRTDVYRSSGAGGQHINKTSSAVRMTHLPTGIVVAMQDQRSQQQNRQKAMQILKSRVYDYYESENQSEYDEQRKSAVGTGDRSERIRTYNYPQNLSLIHISEPTRR
;
A
#
# COMPACT_ATOMS: atom_id res chain seq x y z
N GLY A 1 8.97 -2.23 17.58
CA GLY A 1 7.54 -2.16 17.79
C GLY A 1 6.95 -3.52 17.53
N SER A 2 6.17 -4.05 18.47
CA SER A 2 5.42 -5.29 18.24
C SER A 2 4.12 -4.93 17.51
N GLU A 3 3.97 -5.41 16.29
CA GLU A 3 2.70 -5.38 15.61
C GLU A 3 1.80 -6.45 16.24
N MET A 4 0.69 -6.02 16.80
CA MET A 4 -0.32 -6.92 17.34
C MET A 4 -1.42 -7.08 16.29
N CYS A 5 -1.40 -8.19 15.56
CA CYS A 5 -2.48 -8.58 14.67
C CYS A 5 -3.61 -9.22 15.49
N ILE A 6 -4.75 -8.55 15.59
CA ILE A 6 -5.98 -9.13 16.17
C ILE A 6 -6.83 -9.62 15.00
N ARG A 7 -6.67 -10.90 14.67
CA ARG A 7 -7.26 -11.49 13.45
C ARG A 7 -8.68 -12.03 13.57
N ASP A 8 -9.21 -12.32 14.75
CA ASP A 8 -10.25 -13.35 14.87
C ASP A 8 -11.59 -12.93 15.45
N SER A 9 -12.06 -11.71 15.26
CA SER A 9 -13.44 -11.42 15.63
C SER A 9 -14.15 -10.55 14.60
N ASP A 10 -15.35 -10.99 14.22
CA ASP A 10 -16.26 -10.22 13.39
C ASP A 10 -16.47 -8.81 13.96
N SER A 11 -16.30 -7.80 13.09
CA SER A 11 -16.49 -6.37 13.42
C SER A 11 -15.49 -5.73 14.40
N VAL A 12 -14.25 -6.26 14.53
CA VAL A 12 -13.19 -5.61 15.35
C VAL A 12 -12.86 -4.22 14.85
N TYR A 13 -12.73 -4.04 13.53
CA TYR A 13 -12.48 -2.74 12.93
C TYR A 13 -13.53 -1.70 13.32
N SER A 14 -14.82 -2.07 13.33
CA SER A 14 -15.92 -1.14 13.66
C SER A 14 -15.82 -0.61 15.10
N LYS A 15 -15.24 -1.36 16.01
CA LYS A 15 -15.02 -0.98 17.42
C LYS A 15 -13.71 -0.21 17.59
N LEU A 16 -12.64 -0.68 16.97
CA LEU A 16 -11.30 -0.13 17.15
C LEU A 16 -11.02 1.13 16.30
N LYS A 17 -11.79 1.41 15.25
CA LYS A 17 -11.61 2.60 14.41
C LYS A 17 -11.61 3.93 15.17
N TYR A 18 -12.25 3.97 16.32
CA TYR A 18 -12.30 5.16 17.18
C TYR A 18 -11.04 5.36 18.04
N GLU A 19 -10.15 4.37 18.06
CA GLU A 19 -8.84 4.47 18.73
C GLU A 19 -7.74 5.04 17.81
N ASN A 20 -8.08 5.35 16.53
CA ASN A 20 -7.16 5.98 15.61
C ASN A 20 -6.75 7.36 16.09
N GLY A 21 -5.43 7.61 16.18
CA GLY A 21 -4.88 8.92 16.49
C GLY A 21 -3.80 8.93 17.57
N ALA A 22 -3.62 10.07 18.21
CA ALA A 22 -2.59 10.29 19.21
C ALA A 22 -3.05 9.90 20.62
N HIS A 23 -2.29 9.07 21.29
CA HIS A 23 -2.51 8.65 22.68
C HIS A 23 -1.37 9.20 23.54
N ARG A 24 -1.72 9.83 24.63
CA ARG A 24 -0.76 10.36 25.61
C ARG A 24 -0.45 9.30 26.66
N VAL A 25 0.83 9.04 26.88
CA VAL A 25 1.30 8.06 27.86
C VAL A 25 2.13 8.76 28.92
N GLN A 26 1.74 8.61 30.18
CA GLN A 26 2.46 9.11 31.34
C GLN A 26 2.98 7.92 32.13
N ARG A 27 4.31 7.75 32.16
CA ARG A 27 4.98 6.67 32.87
C ARG A 27 6.33 7.12 33.41
N ILE A 28 6.85 6.39 34.36
CA ILE A 28 8.25 6.50 34.79
C ILE A 28 9.08 5.55 33.94
N PRO A 29 9.96 6.04 33.04
CA PRO A 29 10.81 5.19 32.23
C PRO A 29 11.78 4.39 33.08
N SER A 30 12.22 3.23 32.60
CA SER A 30 13.25 2.43 33.28
C SER A 30 14.62 3.12 33.38
N THR A 31 14.85 4.13 32.54
CA THR A 31 16.07 4.95 32.50
C THR A 31 16.03 6.12 33.49
N GLU A 32 14.89 6.38 34.13
CA GLU A 32 14.72 7.49 35.06
C GLU A 32 15.11 7.07 36.49
N SER A 33 16.17 7.69 37.03
CA SER A 33 16.68 7.36 38.36
C SER A 33 16.03 8.14 39.52
N GLN A 34 15.34 9.27 39.20
CA GLN A 34 14.74 10.16 40.21
C GLN A 34 13.22 9.98 40.35
N GLY A 35 12.65 8.98 39.72
CA GLY A 35 11.21 8.70 39.81
C GLY A 35 10.29 9.73 39.13
N ARG A 36 10.80 10.55 38.20
CA ARG A 36 10.03 11.57 37.52
C ARG A 36 9.11 10.92 36.48
N VAL A 37 7.86 11.37 36.41
CA VAL A 37 6.91 10.96 35.41
C VAL A 37 7.20 11.67 34.08
N HIS A 38 7.46 10.91 33.03
CA HIS A 38 7.65 11.42 31.68
C HIS A 38 6.37 11.24 30.87
N THR A 39 6.08 12.21 30.01
CA THR A 39 4.96 12.17 29.09
C THR A 39 5.47 11.90 27.68
N SER A 40 4.96 10.85 27.06
CA SER A 40 5.23 10.51 25.66
C SER A 40 3.92 10.41 24.87
N THR A 41 4.01 10.48 23.55
CA THR A 41 2.90 10.27 22.65
C THR A 41 3.12 8.94 21.93
N ALA A 42 2.07 8.12 21.87
CA ALA A 42 2.00 6.93 21.02
C ALA A 42 0.89 7.13 20.00
N THR A 43 1.16 6.84 18.76
CA THR A 43 0.15 6.93 17.69
C THR A 43 -0.39 5.53 17.39
N VAL A 44 -1.70 5.45 17.20
CA VAL A 44 -2.41 4.22 16.86
C VAL A 44 -3.05 4.39 15.50
N ALA A 45 -2.81 3.46 14.60
CA ALA A 45 -3.51 3.37 13.32
C ALA A 45 -4.22 2.02 13.26
N VAL A 46 -5.54 2.08 13.16
CA VAL A 46 -6.39 0.91 12.94
C VAL A 46 -6.84 0.95 11.50
N MET A 47 -6.40 -0.02 10.71
CA MET A 47 -6.67 -0.11 9.29
C MET A 47 -7.48 -1.35 9.00
N PRO A 48 -8.40 -1.34 8.03
CA PRO A 48 -9.01 -2.56 7.52
C PRO A 48 -7.94 -3.41 6.83
N GLU A 49 -8.06 -4.72 6.94
CA GLU A 49 -7.27 -5.64 6.12
C GLU A 49 -7.89 -5.67 4.73
N TYR A 50 -7.06 -5.47 3.70
CA TYR A 50 -7.46 -5.58 2.31
C TYR A 50 -7.09 -6.96 1.80
N ASP A 51 -7.98 -7.56 1.05
CA ASP A 51 -7.69 -8.79 0.33
C ASP A 51 -6.64 -8.54 -0.77
N GLU A 52 -5.86 -9.57 -1.08
CA GLU A 52 -4.92 -9.51 -2.21
C GLU A 52 -5.67 -9.17 -3.50
N VAL A 53 -5.13 -8.26 -4.28
CA VAL A 53 -5.74 -7.84 -5.54
C VAL A 53 -5.47 -8.91 -6.58
N ASP A 54 -6.48 -9.70 -6.89
CA ASP A 54 -6.44 -10.62 -8.04
C ASP A 54 -6.74 -9.83 -9.32
N ILE A 55 -5.70 -9.54 -10.09
CA ILE A 55 -5.83 -8.75 -11.32
C ILE A 55 -5.92 -9.70 -12.51
N ASP A 56 -7.13 -9.86 -13.03
CA ASP A 56 -7.34 -10.49 -14.32
C ASP A 56 -7.32 -9.42 -15.43
N ILE A 57 -6.37 -9.56 -16.36
CA ILE A 57 -6.23 -8.63 -17.48
C ILE A 57 -7.01 -9.16 -18.69
N ASP A 58 -8.10 -8.48 -19.04
CA ASP A 58 -8.88 -8.83 -20.23
C ASP A 58 -8.00 -8.61 -21.50
N PRO A 59 -7.89 -9.62 -22.37
CA PRO A 59 -7.19 -9.48 -23.66
C PRO A 59 -7.70 -8.32 -24.54
N LYS A 60 -8.93 -7.86 -24.34
CA LYS A 60 -9.50 -6.71 -25.06
C LYS A 60 -8.85 -5.38 -24.69
N ASP A 61 -8.32 -5.28 -23.48
CA ASP A 61 -7.66 -4.08 -22.98
C ASP A 61 -6.20 -3.97 -23.43
N ILE A 62 -5.72 -4.98 -24.18
CA ILE A 62 -4.36 -5.02 -24.68
C ILE A 62 -4.34 -4.76 -26.18
N ARG A 63 -3.78 -3.61 -26.57
CA ARG A 63 -3.45 -3.32 -27.95
C ARG A 63 -2.07 -3.91 -28.28
N THR A 64 -2.02 -4.73 -29.34
CA THR A 64 -0.78 -5.36 -29.82
C THR A 64 -0.41 -4.79 -31.18
N ASP A 65 0.73 -4.13 -31.27
CA ASP A 65 1.31 -3.59 -32.49
C ASP A 65 2.58 -4.40 -32.84
N VAL A 66 2.69 -4.78 -34.11
CA VAL A 66 3.86 -5.52 -34.64
C VAL A 66 4.67 -4.59 -35.53
N TYR A 67 5.97 -4.55 -35.34
CA TYR A 67 6.85 -3.70 -36.12
C TYR A 67 8.18 -4.40 -36.45
N ARG A 68 8.97 -3.78 -37.31
CA ARG A 68 10.31 -4.29 -37.66
C ARG A 68 11.27 -3.94 -36.54
N SER A 69 12.03 -4.95 -36.10
CA SER A 69 13.10 -4.71 -35.11
C SER A 69 14.18 -3.82 -35.73
N SER A 70 14.66 -2.86 -34.93
CA SER A 70 15.78 -1.99 -35.31
C SER A 70 17.07 -2.48 -34.61
N GLY A 71 18.14 -2.68 -35.36
CA GLY A 71 19.44 -3.10 -34.80
C GLY A 71 20.45 -3.51 -35.87
N ALA A 72 21.70 -3.66 -35.48
CA ALA A 72 22.77 -4.18 -36.33
C ALA A 72 22.49 -5.67 -36.58
N GLY A 73 21.93 -6.00 -37.72
CA GLY A 73 21.62 -7.37 -38.13
C GLY A 73 21.48 -7.49 -39.65
N GLY A 74 21.68 -8.69 -40.16
CA GLY A 74 21.64 -8.98 -41.58
C GLY A 74 20.22 -8.88 -42.20
N GLN A 75 20.10 -9.31 -43.45
CA GLN A 75 18.89 -9.19 -44.28
C GLN A 75 17.60 -9.70 -43.61
N HIS A 76 17.67 -10.62 -42.65
CA HIS A 76 16.51 -11.19 -41.96
C HIS A 76 15.83 -10.16 -41.02
N ILE A 77 16.60 -9.34 -40.32
CA ILE A 77 16.06 -8.34 -39.37
C ILE A 77 15.29 -7.25 -40.10
N ASN A 78 15.74 -6.89 -41.30
CA ASN A 78 15.11 -5.82 -42.09
C ASN A 78 13.86 -6.28 -42.88
N LYS A 79 13.65 -7.59 -43.04
CA LYS A 79 12.50 -8.13 -43.78
C LYS A 79 11.39 -8.66 -42.90
N THR A 80 11.66 -9.11 -41.69
CA THR A 80 10.66 -9.75 -40.82
C THR A 80 10.22 -8.82 -39.69
N SER A 81 8.90 -8.62 -39.55
CA SER A 81 8.33 -7.88 -38.42
C SER A 81 8.23 -8.79 -37.20
N SER A 82 9.35 -8.98 -36.47
CA SER A 82 9.43 -9.85 -35.30
C SER A 82 9.26 -9.10 -33.97
N ALA A 83 9.39 -7.77 -33.98
CA ALA A 83 9.22 -6.96 -32.79
C ALA A 83 7.75 -6.73 -32.46
N VAL A 84 7.40 -6.80 -31.18
CA VAL A 84 6.04 -6.67 -30.68
C VAL A 84 6.01 -5.57 -29.62
N ARG A 85 5.03 -4.68 -29.76
CA ARG A 85 4.68 -3.67 -28.75
C ARG A 85 3.28 -3.98 -28.23
N MET A 86 3.16 -4.08 -26.92
CA MET A 86 1.87 -4.24 -26.25
C MET A 86 1.59 -3.01 -25.39
N THR A 87 0.39 -2.50 -25.47
CA THR A 87 -0.07 -1.37 -24.69
C THR A 87 -1.32 -1.78 -23.93
N HIS A 88 -1.30 -1.63 -22.62
CA HIS A 88 -2.48 -1.78 -21.79
C HIS A 88 -3.25 -0.46 -21.81
N LEU A 89 -4.47 -0.47 -22.36
CA LEU A 89 -5.24 0.74 -22.63
C LEU A 89 -5.65 1.50 -21.35
N PRO A 90 -6.13 0.83 -20.27
CA PRO A 90 -6.56 1.53 -19.06
C PRO A 90 -5.42 2.26 -18.34
N THR A 91 -4.24 1.63 -18.22
CA THR A 91 -3.09 2.21 -17.49
C THR A 91 -2.10 2.94 -18.39
N GLY A 92 -2.20 2.78 -19.71
CA GLY A 92 -1.26 3.35 -20.67
C GLY A 92 0.14 2.73 -20.63
N ILE A 93 0.34 1.61 -19.93
CA ILE A 93 1.63 0.94 -19.83
C ILE A 93 1.99 0.30 -21.16
N VAL A 94 3.20 0.59 -21.65
CA VAL A 94 3.72 0.08 -22.92
C VAL A 94 4.91 -0.84 -22.67
N VAL A 95 4.91 -2.00 -23.30
CA VAL A 95 6.01 -2.95 -23.32
C VAL A 95 6.38 -3.27 -24.77
N ALA A 96 7.64 -3.08 -25.12
CA ALA A 96 8.17 -3.41 -26.43
C ALA A 96 9.24 -4.51 -26.32
N MET A 97 9.14 -5.56 -27.13
CA MET A 97 10.04 -6.70 -27.15
C MET A 97 10.53 -6.99 -28.55
N GLN A 98 11.86 -7.13 -28.71
CA GLN A 98 12.50 -7.42 -29.97
C GLN A 98 13.68 -8.40 -29.87
N ASP A 99 13.89 -9.00 -28.67
CA ASP A 99 15.09 -9.78 -28.35
C ASP A 99 15.14 -11.13 -29.03
N GLN A 100 13.96 -11.69 -29.34
CA GLN A 100 13.87 -13.02 -29.95
C GLN A 100 13.64 -12.92 -31.46
N ARG A 101 14.10 -13.93 -32.20
CA ARG A 101 13.88 -14.03 -33.64
C ARG A 101 12.42 -14.33 -33.98
N SER A 102 11.71 -15.01 -33.07
CA SER A 102 10.31 -15.38 -33.25
C SER A 102 9.37 -14.32 -32.69
N GLN A 103 8.45 -13.83 -33.51
CA GLN A 103 7.39 -12.92 -33.10
C GLN A 103 6.54 -13.51 -31.96
N GLN A 104 6.24 -14.81 -32.02
CA GLN A 104 5.41 -15.47 -31.02
C GLN A 104 6.11 -15.49 -29.65
N GLN A 105 7.43 -15.73 -29.60
CA GLN A 105 8.20 -15.67 -28.36
C GLN A 105 8.28 -14.26 -27.80
N ASN A 106 8.46 -13.24 -28.67
CA ASN A 106 8.42 -11.85 -28.24
C ASN A 106 7.04 -11.46 -27.69
N ARG A 107 5.96 -11.97 -28.31
CA ARG A 107 4.59 -11.75 -27.82
C ARG A 107 4.36 -12.36 -26.45
N GLN A 108 4.81 -13.60 -26.22
CA GLN A 108 4.67 -14.26 -24.90
C GLN A 108 5.42 -13.53 -23.81
N LYS A 109 6.69 -13.14 -24.08
CA LYS A 109 7.49 -12.36 -23.14
C LYS A 109 6.93 -10.98 -22.87
N ALA A 110 6.46 -10.28 -23.93
CA ALA A 110 5.83 -8.98 -23.76
C ALA A 110 4.59 -9.07 -22.89
N MET A 111 3.76 -10.11 -23.07
CA MET A 111 2.58 -10.33 -22.25
C MET A 111 2.95 -10.59 -20.78
N GLN A 112 3.97 -11.41 -20.52
CA GLN A 112 4.40 -11.70 -19.17
C GLN A 112 4.91 -10.44 -18.45
N ILE A 113 5.73 -9.64 -19.13
CA ILE A 113 6.25 -8.38 -18.57
C ILE A 113 5.15 -7.35 -18.40
N LEU A 114 4.18 -7.28 -19.34
CA LEU A 114 3.04 -6.39 -19.23
C LEU A 114 2.20 -6.71 -17.99
N LYS A 115 1.89 -7.99 -17.78
CA LYS A 115 1.17 -8.45 -16.57
C LYS A 115 1.87 -8.03 -15.30
N SER A 116 3.18 -8.27 -15.19
CA SER A 116 3.95 -7.87 -14.01
C SER A 116 3.90 -6.36 -13.79
N ARG A 117 4.09 -5.53 -14.84
CA ARG A 117 4.05 -4.07 -14.70
C ARG A 117 2.68 -3.51 -14.35
N VAL A 118 1.63 -4.12 -14.88
CA VAL A 118 0.25 -3.73 -14.55
C VAL A 118 -0.06 -4.10 -13.10
N TYR A 119 0.40 -5.27 -12.63
CA TYR A 119 0.29 -5.67 -11.24
C TYR A 119 1.01 -4.69 -10.31
N ASP A 120 2.29 -4.40 -10.60
CA ASP A 120 3.09 -3.45 -9.82
C ASP A 120 2.45 -2.05 -9.77
N TYR A 121 1.81 -1.63 -10.86
CA TYR A 121 1.09 -0.35 -10.92
C TYR A 121 -0.10 -0.31 -9.96
N TYR A 122 -0.99 -1.31 -10.02
CA TYR A 122 -2.16 -1.37 -9.13
C TYR A 122 -1.77 -1.60 -7.67
N GLU A 123 -0.74 -2.39 -7.42
CA GLU A 123 -0.21 -2.58 -6.07
C GLU A 123 0.34 -1.28 -5.50
N SER A 124 1.09 -0.50 -6.30
CA SER A 124 1.61 0.80 -5.87
C SER A 124 0.50 1.84 -5.63
N GLU A 125 -0.58 1.81 -6.42
CA GLU A 125 -1.74 2.67 -6.25
C GLU A 125 -2.47 2.34 -4.94
N ASN A 126 -2.77 1.07 -4.69
CA ASN A 126 -3.36 0.60 -3.44
C ASN A 126 -2.48 0.93 -2.22
N GLN A 127 -1.16 0.75 -2.34
CA GLN A 127 -0.23 1.07 -1.27
C GLN A 127 -0.22 2.57 -0.96
N SER A 128 -0.31 3.43 -1.99
CA SER A 128 -0.36 4.87 -1.78
C SER A 128 -1.65 5.31 -1.08
N GLU A 129 -2.79 4.74 -1.45
CA GLU A 129 -4.07 4.99 -0.78
C GLU A 129 -4.05 4.53 0.69
N TYR A 130 -3.47 3.35 0.93
CA TYR A 130 -3.28 2.82 2.27
C TYR A 130 -2.39 3.73 3.12
N ASP A 131 -1.29 4.23 2.56
CA ASP A 131 -0.38 5.13 3.26
C ASP A 131 -1.03 6.50 3.56
N GLU A 132 -1.86 7.02 2.66
CA GLU A 132 -2.64 8.24 2.90
C GLU A 132 -3.67 8.05 4.01
N GLN A 133 -4.40 6.94 4.00
CA GLN A 133 -5.34 6.59 5.07
C GLN A 133 -4.61 6.44 6.41
N ARG A 134 -3.46 5.78 6.42
CA ARG A 134 -2.61 5.65 7.62
C ARG A 134 -2.15 7.00 8.14
N LYS A 135 -1.67 7.89 7.27
CA LYS A 135 -1.28 9.26 7.65
C LYS A 135 -2.45 10.04 8.23
N SER A 136 -3.62 9.93 7.61
CA SER A 136 -4.85 10.56 8.10
C SER A 136 -5.26 10.03 9.47
N ALA A 137 -5.18 8.70 9.68
CA ALA A 137 -5.53 8.06 10.94
C ALA A 137 -4.58 8.43 12.09
N VAL A 138 -3.28 8.58 11.79
CA VAL A 138 -2.25 8.94 12.79
C VAL A 138 -2.28 10.44 13.12
N GLY A 139 -2.69 11.29 12.16
CA GLY A 139 -2.64 12.74 12.27
C GLY A 139 -1.21 13.26 12.44
N THR A 140 -1.04 14.40 13.10
CA THR A 140 0.28 14.99 13.35
C THR A 140 1.03 14.34 14.51
N GLY A 141 0.34 13.53 15.34
CA GLY A 141 0.88 12.94 16.56
C GLY A 141 1.16 13.97 17.66
N ASP A 142 0.57 15.16 17.55
CA ASP A 142 0.76 16.21 18.57
C ASP A 142 0.05 15.83 19.88
N ARG A 143 0.65 16.24 20.98
CA ARG A 143 0.11 16.02 22.35
C ARG A 143 -1.23 16.72 22.57
N SER A 144 -1.56 17.73 21.80
CA SER A 144 -2.83 18.47 21.83
C SER A 144 -3.98 17.65 21.27
N GLU A 145 -3.73 16.79 20.30
CA GLU A 145 -4.73 15.96 19.60
C GLU A 145 -5.08 14.65 20.31
N ARG A 146 -4.66 14.52 21.57
CA ARG A 146 -4.84 13.28 22.33
C ARG A 146 -6.29 12.81 22.38
N ILE A 147 -6.50 11.56 22.01
CA ILE A 147 -7.79 10.87 22.13
C ILE A 147 -7.92 10.27 23.53
N ARG A 148 -6.82 9.68 24.03
CA ARG A 148 -6.78 9.01 25.31
C ARG A 148 -5.49 9.33 26.06
N THR A 149 -5.57 9.38 27.39
CA THR A 149 -4.40 9.50 28.27
C THR A 149 -4.30 8.28 29.16
N TYR A 150 -3.15 7.62 29.14
CA TYR A 150 -2.80 6.54 30.06
C TYR A 150 -1.86 7.08 31.13
N ASN A 151 -2.28 7.01 32.39
CA ASN A 151 -1.47 7.41 33.54
C ASN A 151 -1.11 6.17 34.35
N TYR A 152 0.08 5.61 34.11
CA TYR A 152 0.54 4.39 34.77
C TYR A 152 0.74 4.53 36.26
N PRO A 153 1.33 5.62 36.81
CA PRO A 153 1.51 5.80 38.24
C PRO A 153 0.21 5.78 39.05
N GLN A 154 -0.90 6.23 38.42
CA GLN A 154 -2.22 6.28 39.05
C GLN A 154 -3.14 5.15 38.59
N ASN A 155 -2.67 4.29 37.67
CA ASN A 155 -3.46 3.23 37.04
C ASN A 155 -4.79 3.73 36.43
N LEU A 156 -4.73 4.92 35.78
CA LEU A 156 -5.90 5.57 35.18
C LEU A 156 -5.78 5.64 33.67
N SER A 157 -6.91 5.42 33.00
CA SER A 157 -7.09 5.67 31.56
C SER A 157 -8.24 6.66 31.38
N LEU A 158 -7.95 7.82 30.76
CA LEU A 158 -8.91 8.88 30.52
C LEU A 158 -9.18 9.02 29.02
N ILE A 159 -10.45 9.00 28.63
CA ILE A 159 -10.90 9.26 27.27
C ILE A 159 -11.26 10.75 27.17
N HIS A 160 -10.69 11.46 26.19
CA HIS A 160 -10.89 12.89 25.99
C HIS A 160 -11.92 13.23 24.90
N ILE A 161 -12.28 12.25 24.08
CA ILE A 161 -13.37 12.40 23.12
C ILE A 161 -14.66 11.99 23.83
N SER A 162 -15.59 12.92 23.96
CA SER A 162 -16.94 12.60 24.39
C SER A 162 -17.58 11.70 23.33
N GLU A 163 -18.07 10.54 23.72
CA GLU A 163 -18.94 9.74 22.86
C GLU A 163 -20.06 10.65 22.32
N PRO A 164 -20.37 10.59 21.00
CA PRO A 164 -21.53 11.30 20.51
C PRO A 164 -22.75 10.76 21.26
N THR A 165 -23.34 11.61 22.08
CA THR A 165 -24.54 11.29 22.86
C THR A 165 -25.60 10.80 21.88
N ARG A 166 -25.97 9.53 21.96
CA ARG A 166 -27.13 9.00 21.26
C ARG A 166 -28.33 9.82 21.71
N ARG A 167 -28.84 10.65 20.82
CA ARG A 167 -30.22 11.16 20.92
C ARG A 167 -31.19 10.14 20.38
#